data_52a67c37f8471a1164b77642bbd9f453
#
_entry.id   52a67c37f8471a1164b77642bbd9f453
#
_cell.length_a   1.000
_cell.length_b   1.000
_cell.length_c   1.000
_cell.angle_alpha   90.00
_cell.angle_beta   90.00
_cell.angle_gamma   90.00
#
_symmetry.space_group_name_H-M   'P 1'
#
loop_
_entity.id
_entity.type
_entity.pdbx_description
1 polymer ?
#
loop_
_entity_poly.entity_id
_entity_poly.type
_entity_poly.pdbx_seq_one_letter_code
_entity_poly.pdbx_strand_id
1 'polypeptide(L)'
;NAMQKACEKNPGTMAAIIGLPDEKVEEVCATVSKEGKVCVAANFNCPGQLVISGSKEGIEEACELLKAAGAKRALPLKVGGAFHSPLMQPAKDELQAAIEATEFNTPKCPVYQNVDALPHTDPAEIRKNLIAQLTSSVRWTKSAQNMIADGADEFIECGPGKALQGMLARIDRNVNAHGID
;
A
#
# COMPACT_ATOMS: atom_id res chain seq x y z
N ASN A 1 5.92 -11.70 -13.14
CA ASN A 1 5.30 -13.02 -13.42
C ASN A 1 4.43 -13.53 -12.27
N ALA A 2 4.93 -13.61 -10.99
CA ALA A 2 4.16 -14.15 -9.86
C ALA A 2 2.84 -13.41 -9.60
N MET A 3 2.86 -12.06 -9.55
CA MET A 3 1.66 -11.25 -9.37
C MET A 3 0.66 -11.41 -10.52
N GLN A 4 1.11 -11.51 -11.77
CA GLN A 4 0.23 -11.73 -12.92
C GLN A 4 -0.52 -13.07 -12.78
N LYS A 5 0.19 -14.15 -12.46
CA LYS A 5 -0.42 -15.47 -12.22
C LYS A 5 -1.43 -15.44 -11.06
N ALA A 6 -1.10 -14.70 -9.99
CA ALA A 6 -2.01 -14.55 -8.86
C ALA A 6 -3.30 -13.80 -9.24
N CYS A 7 -3.20 -12.76 -10.07
CA CYS A 7 -4.36 -12.04 -10.59
C CYS A 7 -5.26 -12.91 -11.49
N GLU A 8 -4.66 -13.81 -12.28
CA GLU A 8 -5.40 -14.75 -13.12
C GLU A 8 -6.12 -15.81 -12.28
N LYS A 9 -5.47 -16.28 -11.20
CA LYS A 9 -6.03 -17.29 -10.28
C LYS A 9 -7.10 -16.71 -9.36
N ASN A 10 -6.87 -15.51 -8.84
CA ASN A 10 -7.73 -14.81 -7.90
C ASN A 10 -8.08 -13.42 -8.47
N PRO A 11 -9.06 -13.31 -9.38
CA PRO A 11 -9.45 -12.04 -9.95
C PRO A 11 -9.92 -11.05 -8.88
N GLY A 12 -9.44 -9.81 -8.99
CA GLY A 12 -9.80 -8.75 -8.07
C GLY A 12 -9.56 -7.39 -8.67
N THR A 13 -9.79 -6.36 -7.88
CA THR A 13 -9.62 -4.97 -8.30
C THR A 13 -9.29 -4.07 -7.11
N MET A 14 -9.07 -2.78 -7.40
CA MET A 14 -8.80 -1.75 -6.41
C MET A 14 -9.64 -0.50 -6.69
N ALA A 15 -9.84 0.32 -5.66
CA ALA A 15 -10.48 1.62 -5.82
C ALA A 15 -9.81 2.68 -4.94
N ALA A 16 -9.67 3.89 -5.48
CA ALA A 16 -9.19 5.04 -4.73
C ALA A 16 -10.35 5.73 -4.00
N ILE A 17 -10.21 5.90 -2.70
CA ILE A 17 -11.16 6.58 -1.82
C ILE A 17 -10.58 7.92 -1.42
N ILE A 18 -11.36 8.99 -1.63
CA ILE A 18 -10.90 10.36 -1.39
C ILE A 18 -11.88 11.06 -0.47
N GLY A 19 -11.34 11.72 0.56
CA GLY A 19 -12.08 12.66 1.41
C GLY A 19 -12.76 12.03 2.62
N LEU A 20 -12.38 10.83 3.02
CA LEU A 20 -12.76 10.21 4.29
C LEU A 20 -11.53 10.00 5.19
N PRO A 21 -11.73 9.95 6.51
CA PRO A 21 -10.71 9.48 7.46
C PRO A 21 -10.40 7.99 7.21
N ASP A 22 -9.15 7.60 7.46
CA ASP A 22 -8.66 6.23 7.21
C ASP A 22 -9.45 5.20 8.03
N GLU A 23 -9.76 5.52 9.30
CA GLU A 23 -10.51 4.64 10.21
C GLU A 23 -11.92 4.32 9.67
N LYS A 24 -12.56 5.31 9.02
CA LYS A 24 -13.89 5.09 8.42
C LYS A 24 -13.83 4.18 7.21
N VAL A 25 -12.77 4.27 6.42
CA VAL A 25 -12.54 3.38 5.28
C VAL A 25 -12.25 1.95 5.78
N GLU A 26 -11.43 1.80 6.81
CA GLU A 26 -11.12 0.50 7.42
C GLU A 26 -12.36 -0.18 8.01
N GLU A 27 -13.24 0.59 8.69
CA GLU A 27 -14.53 0.11 9.24
C GLU A 27 -15.41 -0.50 8.13
N VAL A 28 -15.55 0.20 7.01
CA VAL A 28 -16.35 -0.28 5.87
C VAL A 28 -15.71 -1.52 5.23
N CYS A 29 -14.39 -1.53 5.05
CA CYS A 29 -13.67 -2.70 4.55
C CYS A 29 -13.89 -3.93 5.45
N ALA A 30 -13.81 -3.74 6.77
CA ALA A 30 -14.06 -4.81 7.74
C ALA A 30 -15.51 -5.31 7.71
N THR A 31 -16.47 -4.43 7.46
CA THR A 31 -17.90 -4.79 7.33
C THR A 31 -18.12 -5.67 6.11
N VAL A 32 -17.66 -5.24 4.94
CA VAL A 32 -17.77 -5.99 3.68
C VAL A 32 -17.07 -7.35 3.76
N SER A 33 -15.91 -7.41 4.42
CA SER A 33 -15.15 -8.66 4.55
C SER A 33 -15.84 -9.71 5.43
N LYS A 34 -16.71 -9.31 6.38
CA LYS A 34 -17.50 -10.24 7.20
C LYS A 34 -18.51 -11.05 6.40
N GLU A 35 -18.89 -10.60 5.23
CA GLU A 35 -19.85 -11.27 4.34
C GLU A 35 -19.18 -12.28 3.39
N GLY A 36 -17.93 -12.66 3.65
CA GLY A 36 -17.18 -13.63 2.84
C GLY A 36 -16.54 -13.05 1.58
N LYS A 37 -16.65 -11.75 1.39
CA LYS A 37 -15.94 -10.99 0.33
C LYS A 37 -14.56 -10.56 0.84
N VAL A 38 -13.64 -10.25 -0.07
CA VAL A 38 -12.36 -9.66 0.30
C VAL A 38 -12.40 -8.17 0.04
N CYS A 39 -12.18 -7.37 1.08
CA CYS A 39 -12.02 -5.92 0.98
C CYS A 39 -11.08 -5.44 2.09
N VAL A 40 -9.96 -4.83 1.73
CA VAL A 40 -8.96 -4.33 2.68
C VAL A 40 -8.49 -2.94 2.32
N ALA A 41 -8.10 -2.15 3.32
CA ALA A 41 -7.34 -0.93 3.12
C ALA A 41 -5.92 -1.30 2.67
N ALA A 42 -5.59 -0.99 1.42
CA ALA A 42 -4.37 -1.47 0.77
C ALA A 42 -3.24 -0.43 0.74
N ASN A 43 -3.54 0.84 0.41
CA ASN A 43 -2.52 1.88 0.35
C ASN A 43 -2.97 3.12 1.11
N PHE A 44 -2.27 3.45 2.17
CA PHE A 44 -2.41 4.71 2.92
C PHE A 44 -1.47 5.74 2.29
N ASN A 45 -1.95 6.44 1.25
CA ASN A 45 -1.11 7.28 0.39
C ASN A 45 -0.79 8.65 1.00
N CYS A 46 -1.80 9.35 1.48
CA CYS A 46 -1.67 10.63 2.18
C CYS A 46 -3.00 10.95 2.88
N PRO A 47 -3.06 11.92 3.81
CA PRO A 47 -4.28 12.28 4.51
C PRO A 47 -5.47 12.46 3.57
N GLY A 48 -6.54 11.69 3.80
CA GLY A 48 -7.76 11.70 3.00
C GLY A 48 -7.63 11.06 1.60
N GLN A 49 -6.60 10.26 1.36
CA GLN A 49 -6.45 9.45 0.15
C GLN A 49 -5.95 8.05 0.48
N LEU A 50 -6.85 7.09 0.39
CA LEU A 50 -6.60 5.69 0.65
C LEU A 50 -7.04 4.85 -0.56
N VAL A 51 -6.36 3.73 -0.83
CA VAL A 51 -6.79 2.76 -1.84
C VAL A 51 -7.26 1.49 -1.14
N ILE A 52 -8.43 1.00 -1.51
CA ILE A 52 -8.97 -0.29 -1.08
C ILE A 52 -8.71 -1.35 -2.15
N SER A 53 -8.57 -2.61 -1.74
CA SER A 53 -8.23 -3.74 -2.60
C SER A 53 -9.01 -4.98 -2.19
N GLY A 54 -9.47 -5.77 -3.17
CA GLY A 54 -10.24 -6.98 -2.86
C GLY A 54 -10.90 -7.63 -4.06
N SER A 55 -11.90 -8.50 -3.78
CA SER A 55 -12.75 -9.09 -4.81
C SER A 55 -13.56 -7.99 -5.52
N LYS A 56 -13.95 -8.22 -6.76
CA LYS A 56 -14.72 -7.23 -7.54
C LYS A 56 -15.99 -6.82 -6.82
N GLU A 57 -16.75 -7.80 -6.34
CA GLU A 57 -18.00 -7.61 -5.61
C GLU A 57 -17.77 -6.85 -4.28
N GLY A 58 -16.68 -7.19 -3.57
CA GLY A 58 -16.32 -6.51 -2.32
C GLY A 58 -15.93 -5.05 -2.54
N ILE A 59 -15.21 -4.75 -3.60
CA ILE A 59 -14.83 -3.36 -3.94
C ILE A 59 -16.01 -2.54 -4.44
N GLU A 60 -16.90 -3.13 -5.25
CA GLU A 60 -18.13 -2.46 -5.71
C GLU A 60 -19.00 -2.05 -4.53
N GLU A 61 -19.30 -2.99 -3.63
CA GLU A 61 -20.09 -2.73 -2.42
C GLU A 61 -19.42 -1.71 -1.49
N ALA A 62 -18.11 -1.87 -1.23
CA ALA A 62 -17.37 -0.92 -0.42
C ALA A 62 -17.42 0.50 -1.00
N CYS A 63 -17.32 0.65 -2.33
CA CYS A 63 -17.44 1.95 -3.00
C CYS A 63 -18.81 2.60 -2.78
N GLU A 64 -19.89 1.84 -2.81
CA GLU A 64 -21.25 2.35 -2.54
C GLU A 64 -21.41 2.78 -1.08
N LEU A 65 -20.99 1.94 -0.13
CA LEU A 65 -21.02 2.25 1.29
C LEU A 65 -20.17 3.48 1.65
N LEU A 66 -18.97 3.59 1.06
CA LEU A 66 -18.07 4.71 1.30
C LEU A 66 -18.60 6.01 0.70
N LYS A 67 -19.26 5.97 -0.47
CA LYS A 67 -19.97 7.13 -1.01
C LYS A 67 -21.12 7.57 -0.09
N ALA A 68 -21.91 6.60 0.38
CA ALA A 68 -22.99 6.88 1.35
C ALA A 68 -22.45 7.44 2.67
N ALA A 69 -21.25 7.03 3.09
CA ALA A 69 -20.55 7.55 4.26
C ALA A 69 -19.92 8.94 4.05
N GLY A 70 -20.00 9.51 2.85
CA GLY A 70 -19.54 10.87 2.56
C GLY A 70 -18.19 10.96 1.84
N ALA A 71 -17.68 9.88 1.24
CA ALA A 71 -16.49 9.96 0.39
C ALA A 71 -16.71 10.94 -0.76
N LYS A 72 -15.80 11.88 -0.95
CA LYS A 72 -15.85 12.82 -2.09
C LYS A 72 -15.72 12.08 -3.43
N ARG A 73 -14.92 11.00 -3.44
CA ARG A 73 -14.78 10.11 -4.60
C ARG A 73 -14.48 8.68 -4.12
N ALA A 74 -15.08 7.70 -4.81
CA ALA A 74 -14.71 6.30 -4.77
C ALA A 74 -14.54 5.86 -6.23
N LEU A 75 -13.30 5.74 -6.69
CA LEU A 75 -12.94 5.58 -8.10
C LEU A 75 -12.28 4.22 -8.31
N PRO A 76 -12.95 3.29 -9.02
CA PRO A 76 -12.29 2.05 -9.45
C PRO A 76 -11.04 2.34 -10.28
N LEU A 77 -9.97 1.61 -9.99
CA LEU A 77 -8.70 1.74 -10.69
C LEU A 77 -8.64 0.75 -11.86
N LYS A 78 -7.99 1.16 -12.94
CA LYS A 78 -7.74 0.30 -14.12
C LYS A 78 -6.55 -0.62 -13.84
N VAL A 79 -6.71 -1.54 -12.89
CA VAL A 79 -5.69 -2.53 -12.51
C VAL A 79 -6.26 -3.94 -12.64
N GLY A 80 -5.40 -4.91 -12.98
CA GLY A 80 -5.79 -6.30 -13.23
C GLY A 80 -5.84 -7.19 -11.99
N GLY A 81 -5.67 -6.65 -10.77
CA GLY A 81 -5.63 -7.48 -9.58
C GLY A 81 -5.84 -6.72 -8.27
N ALA A 82 -6.02 -7.48 -7.21
CA ALA A 82 -6.20 -6.99 -5.84
C ALA A 82 -4.85 -6.97 -5.09
N PHE A 83 -3.96 -6.04 -5.48
CA PHE A 83 -2.65 -5.91 -4.85
C PHE A 83 -2.77 -5.55 -3.36
N HIS A 84 -1.78 -5.96 -2.57
CA HIS A 84 -1.73 -5.72 -1.12
C HIS A 84 -2.94 -6.27 -0.36
N SER A 85 -3.50 -7.38 -0.83
CA SER A 85 -4.64 -8.08 -0.22
C SER A 85 -4.36 -9.58 -0.06
N PRO A 86 -5.17 -10.32 0.70
CA PRO A 86 -5.06 -11.78 0.81
C PRO A 86 -5.13 -12.52 -0.54
N LEU A 87 -5.72 -11.92 -1.59
CA LEU A 87 -5.80 -12.52 -2.92
C LEU A 87 -4.44 -12.66 -3.61
N MET A 88 -3.40 -11.94 -3.11
CA MET A 88 -2.01 -12.06 -3.59
C MET A 88 -1.23 -13.20 -2.92
N GLN A 89 -1.83 -14.04 -2.08
CA GLN A 89 -1.13 -15.15 -1.42
C GLN A 89 -0.34 -16.05 -2.37
N PRO A 90 -0.87 -16.46 -3.55
CA PRO A 90 -0.08 -17.27 -4.49
C PRO A 90 1.19 -16.57 -5.01
N ALA A 91 1.14 -15.25 -5.18
CA ALA A 91 2.32 -14.47 -5.56
C ALA A 91 3.33 -14.35 -4.42
N LYS A 92 2.85 -14.25 -3.18
CA LYS A 92 3.69 -14.23 -1.98
C LYS A 92 4.49 -15.51 -1.85
N ASP A 93 3.85 -16.68 -2.05
CA ASP A 93 4.50 -17.98 -1.93
C ASP A 93 5.63 -18.14 -2.97
N GLU A 94 5.39 -17.70 -4.24
CA GLU A 94 6.41 -17.73 -5.30
C GLU A 94 7.54 -16.72 -5.02
N LEU A 95 7.23 -15.52 -4.55
CA LEU A 95 8.22 -14.49 -4.24
C LEU A 95 9.05 -14.87 -3.00
N GLN A 96 8.44 -15.48 -1.99
CA GLN A 96 9.13 -15.92 -0.78
C GLN A 96 10.31 -16.84 -1.12
N ALA A 97 10.12 -17.82 -2.00
CA ALA A 97 11.20 -18.72 -2.42
C ALA A 97 12.37 -17.96 -3.08
N ALA A 98 12.07 -16.95 -3.90
CA ALA A 98 13.08 -16.11 -4.53
C ALA A 98 13.82 -15.22 -3.50
N ILE A 99 13.11 -14.65 -2.55
CA ILE A 99 13.69 -13.83 -1.47
C ILE A 99 14.58 -14.70 -0.58
N GLU A 100 14.15 -15.92 -0.22
CA GLU A 100 14.93 -16.85 0.61
C GLU A 100 16.21 -17.31 -0.07
N ALA A 101 16.19 -17.44 -1.40
CA ALA A 101 17.36 -17.79 -2.22
C ALA A 101 18.31 -16.59 -2.48
N THR A 102 17.90 -15.36 -2.11
CA THR A 102 18.68 -14.14 -2.34
C THR A 102 19.52 -13.80 -1.11
N GLU A 103 20.77 -13.45 -1.32
CA GLU A 103 21.64 -12.91 -0.26
C GLU A 103 21.24 -11.46 0.07
N PHE A 104 21.06 -11.19 1.35
CA PHE A 104 20.77 -9.85 1.87
C PHE A 104 21.93 -9.39 2.75
N ASN A 105 22.53 -8.28 2.38
CA ASN A 105 23.59 -7.65 3.16
C ASN A 105 23.02 -6.52 4.02
N THR A 106 23.70 -6.20 5.12
CA THR A 106 23.36 -5.05 5.95
C THR A 106 23.37 -3.77 5.10
N PRO A 107 22.28 -3.01 5.06
CA PRO A 107 22.23 -1.78 4.28
C PRO A 107 23.12 -0.69 4.89
N LYS A 108 23.62 0.24 4.05
CA LYS A 108 24.45 1.37 4.49
C LYS A 108 23.68 2.43 5.28
N CYS A 109 22.36 2.45 5.13
CA CYS A 109 21.44 3.36 5.82
C CYS A 109 20.16 2.61 6.16
N PRO A 110 19.34 3.10 7.11
CA PRO A 110 18.05 2.50 7.43
C PRO A 110 17.12 2.44 6.21
N VAL A 111 16.42 1.32 6.04
CA VAL A 111 15.41 1.10 5.00
C VAL A 111 14.04 1.15 5.65
N TYR A 112 13.24 2.17 5.32
CA TYR A 112 11.85 2.25 5.77
C TYR A 112 10.99 1.34 4.88
N GLN A 113 10.29 0.40 5.49
CA GLN A 113 9.49 -0.57 4.77
C GLN A 113 8.00 -0.30 4.94
N ASN A 114 7.25 -0.39 3.84
CA ASN A 114 5.83 -0.01 3.82
C ASN A 114 4.92 -0.86 4.71
N VAL A 115 5.32 -2.09 5.05
CA VAL A 115 4.48 -3.04 5.81
C VAL A 115 4.27 -2.58 7.26
N ASP A 116 5.28 -2.00 7.89
CA ASP A 116 5.25 -1.53 9.28
C ASP A 116 5.58 -0.03 9.44
N ALA A 117 6.07 0.59 8.37
CA ALA A 117 6.47 2.00 8.31
C ALA A 117 7.69 2.33 9.19
N LEU A 118 8.49 1.34 9.55
CA LEU A 118 9.64 1.50 10.46
C LEU A 118 10.98 1.37 9.70
N PRO A 119 12.07 1.99 10.24
CA PRO A 119 13.41 1.83 9.71
C PRO A 119 14.03 0.49 10.13
N HIS A 120 14.64 -0.21 9.19
CA HIS A 120 15.33 -1.48 9.41
C HIS A 120 16.74 -1.47 8.86
N THR A 121 17.68 -2.08 9.60
CA THR A 121 19.06 -2.31 9.20
C THR A 121 19.46 -3.80 9.26
N ASP A 122 18.65 -4.62 9.93
CA ASP A 122 18.85 -6.06 9.98
C ASP A 122 18.34 -6.72 8.69
N PRO A 123 19.22 -7.43 7.92
CA PRO A 123 18.81 -8.15 6.73
C PRO A 123 17.68 -9.17 6.94
N ALA A 124 17.60 -9.80 8.13
CA ALA A 124 16.57 -10.78 8.44
C ALA A 124 15.19 -10.12 8.58
N GLU A 125 15.12 -8.97 9.26
CA GLU A 125 13.87 -8.19 9.36
C GLU A 125 13.45 -7.62 8.01
N ILE A 126 14.39 -7.09 7.23
CA ILE A 126 14.13 -6.58 5.88
C ILE A 126 13.54 -7.69 4.99
N ARG A 127 14.12 -8.88 5.01
CA ARG A 127 13.64 -10.06 4.26
C ARG A 127 12.22 -10.45 4.67
N LYS A 128 11.97 -10.56 5.97
CA LYS A 128 10.65 -10.89 6.53
C LYS A 128 9.57 -9.89 6.08
N ASN A 129 9.88 -8.60 6.12
CA ASN A 129 8.97 -7.54 5.73
C ASN A 129 8.69 -7.53 4.21
N LEU A 130 9.69 -7.82 3.37
CA LEU A 130 9.50 -7.98 1.92
C LEU A 130 8.54 -9.12 1.59
N ILE A 131 8.64 -10.25 2.30
CA ILE A 131 7.72 -11.39 2.14
C ILE A 131 6.30 -11.00 2.57
N ALA A 132 6.17 -10.28 3.67
CA ALA A 132 4.86 -9.85 4.19
C ALA A 132 4.16 -8.84 3.28
N GLN A 133 4.91 -7.97 2.60
CA GLN A 133 4.38 -6.80 1.88
C GLN A 133 3.36 -7.14 0.79
N LEU A 134 3.49 -8.27 0.10
CA LEU A 134 2.59 -8.64 -1.00
C LEU A 134 1.13 -8.80 -0.57
N THR A 135 0.89 -9.20 0.67
CA THR A 135 -0.44 -9.40 1.24
C THR A 135 -0.79 -8.38 2.33
N SER A 136 0.08 -7.37 2.52
CA SER A 136 -0.07 -6.36 3.57
C SER A 136 -0.15 -4.96 2.98
N SER A 137 -0.75 -4.05 3.73
CA SER A 137 -0.95 -2.66 3.31
C SER A 137 0.38 -1.92 3.11
N VAL A 138 0.37 -0.95 2.20
CA VAL A 138 1.41 0.06 2.01
C VAL A 138 1.11 1.24 2.94
N ARG A 139 1.88 1.42 3.97
CA ARG A 139 1.70 2.48 4.98
C ARG A 139 2.53 3.73 4.66
N TRP A 140 2.45 4.23 3.41
CA TRP A 140 3.29 5.32 2.93
C TRP A 140 3.18 6.59 3.76
N THR A 141 1.96 7.01 4.12
CA THR A 141 1.75 8.18 4.99
C THR A 141 2.56 8.05 6.29
N LYS A 142 2.48 6.89 6.95
CA LYS A 142 3.18 6.65 8.20
C LYS A 142 4.69 6.54 8.02
N SER A 143 5.15 5.91 6.94
CA SER A 143 6.58 5.85 6.59
C SER A 143 7.16 7.25 6.41
N ALA A 144 6.49 8.11 5.65
CA ALA A 144 6.94 9.48 5.44
C ALA A 144 6.95 10.29 6.75
N GLN A 145 5.90 10.16 7.58
CA GLN A 145 5.84 10.82 8.88
C GLN A 145 6.97 10.36 9.81
N ASN A 146 7.29 9.07 9.83
CA ASN A 146 8.38 8.53 10.65
C ASN A 146 9.74 9.02 10.13
N MET A 147 9.99 9.02 8.81
CA MET A 147 11.21 9.59 8.23
C MET A 147 11.39 11.07 8.60
N ILE A 148 10.33 11.88 8.53
CA ILE A 148 10.36 13.30 8.93
C ILE A 148 10.66 13.43 10.43
N ALA A 149 10.01 12.63 11.28
CA ALA A 149 10.25 12.63 12.71
C ALA A 149 11.69 12.22 13.09
N ASP A 150 12.31 11.35 12.30
CA ASP A 150 13.69 10.91 12.42
C ASP A 150 14.70 11.91 11.81
N GLY A 151 14.22 13.05 11.29
CA GLY A 151 15.03 14.18 10.85
C GLY A 151 15.25 14.28 9.34
N ALA A 152 14.51 13.52 8.52
CA ALA A 152 14.57 13.71 7.07
C ALA A 152 13.89 15.02 6.67
N ASP A 153 14.64 15.92 6.02
CA ASP A 153 14.22 17.24 5.54
C ASP A 153 14.17 17.34 4.01
N GLU A 154 14.77 16.37 3.32
CA GLU A 154 14.78 16.27 1.87
C GLU A 154 14.39 14.86 1.40
N PHE A 155 13.55 14.79 0.37
CA PHE A 155 13.11 13.55 -0.26
C PHE A 155 13.39 13.55 -1.75
N ILE A 156 14.01 12.51 -2.25
CA ILE A 156 14.34 12.36 -3.67
C ILE A 156 13.57 11.16 -4.22
N GLU A 157 12.58 11.42 -5.10
CA GLU A 157 11.88 10.37 -5.83
C GLU A 157 12.74 9.91 -7.00
N CYS A 158 13.22 8.67 -6.97
CA CYS A 158 14.01 8.08 -8.04
C CYS A 158 13.11 7.33 -9.02
N GLY A 159 13.03 7.80 -10.26
CA GLY A 159 12.25 7.21 -11.32
C GLY A 159 11.21 8.14 -11.94
N PRO A 160 10.47 7.67 -12.97
CA PRO A 160 9.59 8.54 -13.74
C PRO A 160 8.35 8.98 -12.96
N GLY A 161 7.97 10.23 -13.14
CA GLY A 161 6.76 10.81 -12.56
C GLY A 161 7.02 11.59 -11.27
N LYS A 162 5.91 11.98 -10.60
CA LYS A 162 5.93 12.86 -9.41
C LYS A 162 4.87 12.42 -8.38
N ALA A 163 4.57 11.11 -8.32
CA ALA A 163 3.49 10.61 -7.49
C ALA A 163 3.83 10.72 -6.00
N LEU A 164 5.03 10.32 -5.60
CA LEU A 164 5.47 10.37 -4.19
C LEU A 164 5.69 11.81 -3.73
N GLN A 165 6.24 12.68 -4.58
CA GLN A 165 6.36 14.12 -4.30
C GLN A 165 4.99 14.75 -4.01
N GLY A 166 3.97 14.41 -4.83
CA GLY A 166 2.60 14.89 -4.65
C GLY A 166 1.94 14.39 -3.37
N MET A 167 2.25 13.17 -2.93
CA MET A 167 1.81 12.61 -1.66
C MET A 167 2.51 13.26 -0.48
N LEU A 168 3.84 13.44 -0.55
CA LEU A 168 4.64 14.12 0.48
C LEU A 168 4.15 15.54 0.74
N ALA A 169 3.89 16.33 -0.30
CA ALA A 169 3.36 17.69 -0.17
C ALA A 169 1.99 17.75 0.55
N ARG A 170 1.26 16.64 0.61
CA ARG A 170 -0.01 16.52 1.35
C ARG A 170 0.18 15.98 2.76
N ILE A 171 1.27 15.27 3.02
CA ILE A 171 1.65 14.76 4.35
C ILE A 171 2.29 15.89 5.16
N ASP A 172 3.31 16.54 4.60
CA ASP A 172 3.94 17.73 5.18
C ASP A 172 4.42 18.67 4.06
N ARG A 173 3.97 19.93 4.11
CA ARG A 173 4.29 20.98 3.12
C ARG A 173 5.67 21.61 3.33
N ASN A 174 6.29 21.35 4.46
CA ASN A 174 7.57 21.96 4.82
C ASN A 174 8.77 21.14 4.33
N VAL A 175 8.58 19.89 3.95
CA VAL A 175 9.67 19.05 3.44
C VAL A 175 9.97 19.37 1.98
N ASN A 176 11.26 19.36 1.64
CA ASN A 176 11.71 19.48 0.27
C ASN A 176 11.59 18.15 -0.45
N ALA A 177 10.89 18.13 -1.60
CA ALA A 177 10.72 16.91 -2.39
C ALA A 177 10.94 17.20 -3.87
N HIS A 178 11.83 16.45 -4.51
CA HIS A 178 12.09 16.53 -5.94
C HIS A 178 12.36 15.15 -6.55
N GLY A 179 12.39 15.04 -7.88
CA GLY A 179 12.61 13.80 -8.60
C GLY A 179 13.92 13.79 -9.38
N ILE A 180 14.43 12.57 -9.60
CA ILE A 180 15.54 12.27 -10.51
C ILE A 180 15.04 11.20 -11.47
N ASP A 181 14.96 11.53 -12.78
CA ASP A 181 14.57 10.63 -13.87
C ASP A 181 15.77 9.80 -14.37
#